data_ed7423c53a8bc217430eb6ce2eeff2ee
#
_entry.id   ed7423c53a8bc217430eb6ce2eeff2ee
#
_cell.length_a   1.000
_cell.length_b   1.000
_cell.length_c   1.000
_cell.angle_alpha   90.00
_cell.angle_beta   90.00
_cell.angle_gamma   90.00
#
_symmetry.space_group_name_H-M   'P 1'
#
loop_
_entity.id
_entity.type
_entity.pdbx_description
1 polymer ?
#
loop_
_entity_poly.entity_id
_entity_poly.type
_entity_poly.pdbx_seq_one_letter_code
_entity_poly.pdbx_strand_id
1 'polypeptide(L)'
;MVSPLLALGVDTPVLAAPMAGGPTTPALVTAAARAGGLGFVPGGYRTTAALAEQIAAVRSAGVPFGVNLFAPNPVPVDPGAFRRYARVIAPDAAIHGIDTATAEAVEDDDHWAEKVALLLSDPVPVVSFTFGIPEASVVSALRAAGSLVVQTVTSAAEARAAAESGADALAVQASAAGGHSGTLTPQHTPAAVPLEDLLGQVRAAVPLPLVAAGGLATPAAVAGALRAGADAVMVGTVLMRADEAGTSTPHRAALADPARTATVVTRAFTGRPARALRNEFTDRHTGAAPAGYPALHHLTGPMRRAAAAAGDQERIHLWAGTGHRHATEEPAERILRRLASGI
;
A
#
# COMPACT_ATOMS: atom_id res chain seq x y z
N MET A 1 -27.85 -2.91 -1.90
CA MET A 1 -27.49 -1.68 -1.16
C MET A 1 -26.49 -0.92 -2.02
N VAL A 2 -26.66 0.38 -2.20
CA VAL A 2 -25.68 1.22 -2.91
C VAL A 2 -24.41 1.26 -2.06
N SER A 3 -23.24 1.03 -2.67
CA SER A 3 -21.96 1.11 -1.95
C SER A 3 -21.80 2.48 -1.29
N PRO A 4 -21.43 2.59 0.00
CA PRO A 4 -21.23 3.88 0.65
C PRO A 4 -20.15 4.73 -0.03
N LEU A 5 -19.23 4.13 -0.79
CA LEU A 5 -18.24 4.86 -1.61
C LEU A 5 -18.90 5.62 -2.77
N LEU A 6 -19.99 5.09 -3.35
CA LEU A 6 -20.75 5.78 -4.39
C LEU A 6 -21.50 7.01 -3.86
N ALA A 7 -21.83 7.02 -2.55
CA ALA A 7 -22.44 8.19 -1.91
C ALA A 7 -21.48 9.39 -1.80
N LEU A 8 -20.18 9.20 -2.05
CA LEU A 8 -19.15 10.24 -2.05
C LEU A 8 -19.00 10.95 -3.41
N GLY A 9 -19.89 10.72 -4.38
CA GLY A 9 -19.78 11.28 -5.73
C GLY A 9 -18.72 10.56 -6.57
N VAL A 10 -18.50 9.27 -6.32
CA VAL A 10 -17.63 8.42 -7.12
C VAL A 10 -18.45 7.83 -8.27
N ASP A 11 -18.17 8.28 -9.49
CA ASP A 11 -18.90 7.89 -10.71
C ASP A 11 -18.42 6.56 -11.27
N THR A 12 -17.15 6.19 -11.02
CA THR A 12 -16.54 4.93 -11.46
C THR A 12 -15.98 4.15 -10.29
N PRO A 13 -16.20 2.82 -10.23
CA PRO A 13 -15.71 2.00 -9.12
C PRO A 13 -14.22 1.65 -9.24
N VAL A 14 -13.38 2.57 -9.76
CA VAL A 14 -11.92 2.38 -9.92
C VAL A 14 -11.19 3.40 -9.06
N LEU A 15 -10.52 2.93 -8.02
CA LEU A 15 -9.84 3.75 -7.01
C LEU A 15 -8.32 3.67 -7.20
N ALA A 16 -7.63 4.79 -6.91
CA ALA A 16 -6.16 4.80 -6.86
C ALA A 16 -5.68 4.44 -5.45
N ALA A 17 -4.85 3.41 -5.35
CA ALA A 17 -4.32 2.93 -4.08
C ALA A 17 -3.35 3.92 -3.43
N PRO A 18 -3.33 4.00 -2.08
CA PRO A 18 -2.30 4.73 -1.35
C PRO A 18 -0.95 4.02 -1.48
N MET A 19 0.01 4.64 -2.14
CA MET A 19 1.37 4.11 -2.32
C MET A 19 2.34 5.00 -1.53
N ALA A 20 2.56 4.64 -0.27
CA ALA A 20 3.46 5.36 0.63
C ALA A 20 4.92 5.32 0.14
N GLY A 21 5.73 6.26 0.61
CA GLY A 21 7.15 6.33 0.25
C GLY A 21 7.44 7.06 -1.06
N GLY A 22 6.44 7.78 -1.63
CA GLY A 22 6.65 8.68 -2.76
C GLY A 22 5.69 8.53 -3.95
N PRO A 23 5.32 7.32 -4.40
CA PRO A 23 4.57 7.18 -5.65
C PRO A 23 3.22 7.91 -5.67
N THR A 24 2.46 7.91 -4.57
CA THR A 24 1.23 8.71 -4.52
C THR A 24 1.53 10.15 -4.08
N THR A 25 1.22 11.08 -4.96
CA THR A 25 1.29 12.52 -4.78
C THR A 25 -0.12 13.13 -4.68
N PRO A 26 -0.30 14.36 -4.19
CA PRO A 26 -1.58 15.06 -4.27
C PRO A 26 -2.13 15.20 -5.71
N ALA A 27 -1.23 15.33 -6.70
CA ALA A 27 -1.63 15.39 -8.10
C ALA A 27 -2.24 14.06 -8.57
N LEU A 28 -1.65 12.92 -8.17
CA LEU A 28 -2.19 11.60 -8.50
C LEU A 28 -3.56 11.36 -7.83
N VAL A 29 -3.72 11.76 -6.56
CA VAL A 29 -5.01 11.67 -5.84
C VAL A 29 -6.07 12.51 -6.54
N THR A 30 -5.74 13.74 -6.92
CA THR A 30 -6.64 14.65 -7.65
C THR A 30 -7.01 14.09 -9.04
N ALA A 31 -6.04 13.53 -9.77
CA ALA A 31 -6.28 12.91 -11.08
C ALA A 31 -7.23 11.69 -10.97
N ALA A 32 -7.11 10.90 -9.89
CA ALA A 32 -8.04 9.80 -9.65
C ALA A 32 -9.48 10.26 -9.46
N ALA A 33 -9.69 11.33 -8.70
CA ALA A 33 -11.03 11.91 -8.52
C ALA A 33 -11.58 12.50 -9.82
N ARG A 34 -10.75 13.19 -10.61
CA ARG A 34 -11.15 13.72 -11.94
C ARG A 34 -11.47 12.62 -12.96
N ALA A 35 -10.91 11.42 -12.78
CA ALA A 35 -11.30 10.24 -13.55
C ALA A 35 -12.68 9.67 -13.16
N GLY A 36 -13.34 10.24 -12.16
CA GLY A 36 -14.62 9.77 -11.60
C GLY A 36 -14.45 8.75 -10.47
N GLY A 37 -13.21 8.43 -10.06
CA GLY A 37 -12.89 7.51 -8.98
C GLY A 37 -12.55 8.21 -7.67
N LEU A 38 -11.74 7.58 -6.85
CA LEU A 38 -11.22 8.12 -5.59
C LEU A 38 -9.74 7.79 -5.45
N GLY A 39 -8.93 8.76 -4.98
CA GLY A 39 -7.55 8.53 -4.58
C GLY A 39 -7.37 8.66 -3.07
N PHE A 40 -6.28 8.07 -2.54
CA PHE A 40 -5.96 8.12 -1.12
C PHE A 40 -4.60 8.77 -0.89
N VAL A 41 -4.55 9.77 0.00
CA VAL A 41 -3.29 10.34 0.51
C VAL A 41 -2.66 9.32 1.46
N PRO A 42 -1.41 8.86 1.20
CA PRO A 42 -0.75 7.93 2.10
C PRO A 42 -0.15 8.68 3.30
N GLY A 43 -0.56 8.32 4.51
CA GLY A 43 0.01 8.84 5.76
C GLY A 43 1.28 8.11 6.19
N GLY A 44 1.52 6.88 5.71
CA GLY A 44 2.69 6.09 6.11
C GLY A 44 4.03 6.75 5.79
N TYR A 45 4.99 6.64 6.71
CA TYR A 45 6.35 7.21 6.64
C TYR A 45 6.40 8.75 6.60
N ARG A 46 5.36 9.43 7.03
CA ARG A 46 5.28 10.90 7.09
C ARG A 46 5.13 11.38 8.53
N THR A 47 5.65 12.54 8.81
CA THR A 47 5.25 13.26 10.03
C THR A 47 3.80 13.73 9.91
N THR A 48 3.15 14.00 11.04
CA THR A 48 1.77 14.52 11.06
C THR A 48 1.65 15.84 10.32
N ALA A 49 2.64 16.74 10.43
CA ALA A 49 2.67 18.00 9.69
C ALA A 49 2.74 17.78 8.17
N ALA A 50 3.64 16.88 7.70
CA ALA A 50 3.73 16.57 6.27
C ALA A 50 2.46 15.89 5.72
N LEU A 51 1.75 15.11 6.55
CA LEU A 51 0.45 14.55 6.17
C LEU A 51 -0.61 15.66 6.04
N ALA A 52 -0.66 16.60 6.99
CA ALA A 52 -1.58 17.72 6.97
C ALA A 52 -1.39 18.60 5.70
N GLU A 53 -0.13 18.85 5.30
CA GLU A 53 0.18 19.57 4.06
C GLU A 53 -0.36 18.86 2.81
N GLN A 54 -0.21 17.52 2.74
CA GLN A 54 -0.74 16.73 1.62
C GLN A 54 -2.27 16.75 1.59
N ILE A 55 -2.93 16.63 2.75
CA ILE A 55 -4.39 16.74 2.88
C ILE A 55 -4.86 18.10 2.39
N ALA A 56 -4.23 19.19 2.85
CA ALA A 56 -4.57 20.56 2.43
C ALA A 56 -4.40 20.76 0.92
N ALA A 57 -3.33 20.21 0.33
CA ALA A 57 -3.08 20.27 -1.10
C ALA A 57 -4.18 19.58 -1.93
N VAL A 58 -4.65 18.38 -1.51
CA VAL A 58 -5.75 17.71 -2.22
C VAL A 58 -7.08 18.42 -1.96
N ARG A 59 -7.34 18.86 -0.73
CA ARG A 59 -8.57 19.56 -0.36
C ARG A 59 -8.77 20.85 -1.17
N SER A 60 -7.67 21.56 -1.46
CA SER A 60 -7.72 22.79 -2.29
C SER A 60 -8.17 22.53 -3.73
N ALA A 61 -8.10 21.30 -4.22
CA ALA A 61 -8.60 20.90 -5.53
C ALA A 61 -10.14 20.70 -5.56
N GLY A 62 -10.81 20.69 -4.40
CA GLY A 62 -12.27 20.57 -4.30
C GLY A 62 -12.81 19.20 -4.71
N VAL A 63 -12.00 18.13 -4.62
CA VAL A 63 -12.37 16.78 -5.04
C VAL A 63 -12.50 15.83 -3.83
N PRO A 64 -13.31 14.77 -3.90
CA PRO A 64 -13.35 13.75 -2.86
C PRO A 64 -12.03 12.95 -2.83
N PHE A 65 -11.59 12.61 -1.63
CA PHE A 65 -10.38 11.79 -1.42
C PHE A 65 -10.44 11.03 -0.10
N GLY A 66 -9.56 10.05 0.05
CA GLY A 66 -9.34 9.35 1.29
C GLY A 66 -7.93 9.61 1.84
N VAL A 67 -7.72 9.18 3.09
CA VAL A 67 -6.40 9.13 3.74
C VAL A 67 -6.16 7.69 4.20
N ASN A 68 -4.95 7.17 3.98
CA ASN A 68 -4.55 5.86 4.48
C ASN A 68 -3.54 6.01 5.62
N LEU A 69 -3.80 5.34 6.73
CA LEU A 69 -2.86 5.23 7.86
C LEU A 69 -2.39 3.78 8.05
N PHE A 70 -1.18 3.65 8.56
CA PHE A 70 -0.68 2.37 9.06
C PHE A 70 -1.14 2.21 10.51
N ALA A 71 -2.11 1.34 10.75
CA ALA A 71 -2.51 1.01 12.10
C ALA A 71 -1.43 0.13 12.76
N PRO A 72 -1.08 0.38 14.03
CA PRO A 72 -0.04 -0.37 14.71
C PRO A 72 -0.30 -1.88 14.68
N ASN A 73 0.68 -2.62 14.22
CA ASN A 73 0.75 -4.08 14.29
C ASN A 73 2.24 -4.46 14.37
N PRO A 74 2.89 -4.15 15.51
CA PRO A 74 4.32 -4.31 15.67
C PRO A 74 4.72 -5.78 15.59
N VAL A 75 5.84 -6.03 14.92
CA VAL A 75 6.52 -7.32 14.89
C VAL A 75 7.92 -7.09 15.43
N PRO A 76 8.10 -7.04 16.75
CA PRO A 76 9.41 -6.80 17.36
C PRO A 76 10.41 -7.82 16.83
N VAL A 77 11.57 -7.34 16.38
CA VAL A 77 12.62 -8.20 15.87
C VAL A 77 13.45 -8.78 17.02
N ASP A 78 13.78 -10.06 16.96
CA ASP A 78 14.78 -10.64 17.87
C ASP A 78 16.12 -9.90 17.72
N PRO A 79 16.74 -9.36 18.79
CA PRO A 79 17.96 -8.58 18.68
C PRO A 79 19.13 -9.35 18.05
N GLY A 80 19.19 -10.66 18.24
CA GLY A 80 20.20 -11.51 17.61
C GLY A 80 19.94 -11.66 16.11
N ALA A 81 18.68 -11.84 15.70
CA ALA A 81 18.29 -11.93 14.30
C ALA A 81 18.55 -10.58 13.59
N PHE A 82 18.24 -9.46 14.22
CA PHE A 82 18.52 -8.12 13.69
C PHE A 82 20.02 -7.93 13.42
N ARG A 83 20.87 -8.19 14.42
CA ARG A 83 22.34 -8.07 14.28
C ARG A 83 22.91 -9.03 13.23
N ARG A 84 22.37 -10.26 13.14
CA ARG A 84 22.77 -11.18 12.04
C ARG A 84 22.42 -10.62 10.69
N TYR A 85 21.20 -10.13 10.54
CA TYR A 85 20.74 -9.58 9.27
C TYR A 85 21.50 -8.30 8.88
N ALA A 86 21.77 -7.40 9.82
CA ALA A 86 22.59 -6.21 9.59
C ALA A 86 23.99 -6.57 9.03
N ARG A 87 24.62 -7.66 9.53
CA ARG A 87 25.89 -8.16 8.99
C ARG A 87 25.73 -8.80 7.61
N VAL A 88 24.63 -9.50 7.36
CA VAL A 88 24.37 -10.15 6.07
C VAL A 88 24.25 -9.13 4.94
N ILE A 89 23.59 -7.99 5.20
CA ILE A 89 23.39 -6.93 4.20
C ILE A 89 24.55 -5.92 4.14
N ALA A 90 25.53 -5.98 5.06
CA ALA A 90 26.61 -5.02 5.15
C ALA A 90 27.42 -4.86 3.83
N PRO A 91 27.72 -5.90 3.05
CA PRO A 91 28.40 -5.75 1.78
C PRO A 91 27.62 -4.90 0.77
N ASP A 92 26.29 -5.06 0.70
CA ASP A 92 25.44 -4.26 -0.18
C ASP A 92 25.32 -2.83 0.29
N ALA A 93 25.21 -2.60 1.60
CA ALA A 93 25.15 -1.27 2.19
C ALA A 93 26.47 -0.48 1.99
N ALA A 94 27.61 -1.18 2.09
CA ALA A 94 28.95 -0.59 1.91
C ALA A 94 29.19 -0.06 0.48
N ILE A 95 28.53 -0.61 -0.55
CA ILE A 95 28.58 -0.09 -1.94
C ILE A 95 28.16 1.37 -1.99
N HIS A 96 27.25 1.78 -1.12
CA HIS A 96 26.75 3.16 -1.01
C HIS A 96 27.28 3.89 0.22
N GLY A 97 28.37 3.41 0.84
CA GLY A 97 29.01 4.07 1.98
C GLY A 97 28.19 3.99 3.29
N ILE A 98 27.24 3.07 3.39
CA ILE A 98 26.40 2.89 4.58
C ILE A 98 26.96 1.78 5.46
N ASP A 99 27.23 2.10 6.73
CA ASP A 99 27.59 1.13 7.77
C ASP A 99 26.33 0.63 8.47
N THR A 100 26.13 -0.68 8.47
CA THR A 100 25.03 -1.35 9.19
C THR A 100 25.52 -2.05 10.48
N ALA A 101 26.82 -2.11 10.74
CA ALA A 101 27.38 -2.87 11.87
C ALA A 101 26.99 -2.25 13.23
N THR A 102 26.85 -0.93 13.28
CA THR A 102 26.47 -0.16 14.47
C THR A 102 24.97 0.17 14.53
N ALA A 103 24.17 -0.32 13.57
CA ALA A 103 22.75 -0.01 13.53
C ALA A 103 22.02 -0.63 14.73
N GLU A 104 21.16 0.17 15.34
CA GLU A 104 20.24 -0.26 16.39
C GLU A 104 18.82 -0.47 15.81
N ALA A 105 18.06 -1.38 16.42
CA ALA A 105 16.68 -1.58 16.04
C ALA A 105 15.84 -0.39 16.49
N VAL A 106 15.17 0.25 15.53
CA VAL A 106 14.23 1.35 15.79
C VAL A 106 12.82 0.80 15.63
N GLU A 107 12.05 0.95 16.70
CA GLU A 107 10.62 0.58 16.72
C GLU A 107 9.81 1.87 16.91
N ASP A 108 8.89 2.15 16.01
CA ASP A 108 7.98 3.29 16.09
C ASP A 108 6.57 2.88 15.63
N ASP A 109 5.58 3.72 15.90
CA ASP A 109 4.18 3.54 15.53
C ASP A 109 3.75 4.46 14.37
N ASP A 110 4.70 5.04 13.66
CA ASP A 110 4.45 5.96 12.53
C ASP A 110 3.60 7.18 12.94
N HIS A 111 3.80 7.72 14.16
CA HIS A 111 3.03 8.84 14.72
C HIS A 111 1.52 8.56 14.77
N TRP A 112 1.16 7.35 15.15
CA TRP A 112 -0.23 6.88 15.11
C TRP A 112 -1.22 7.80 15.83
N ALA A 113 -0.96 8.10 17.10
CA ALA A 113 -1.89 8.89 17.91
C ALA A 113 -2.10 10.30 17.35
N GLU A 114 -1.02 10.97 16.93
CA GLU A 114 -1.07 12.32 16.36
C GLU A 114 -1.79 12.35 15.01
N LYS A 115 -1.59 11.33 14.16
CA LYS A 115 -2.28 11.23 12.86
C LYS A 115 -3.77 10.96 13.04
N VAL A 116 -4.16 10.12 14.00
CA VAL A 116 -5.58 9.92 14.35
C VAL A 116 -6.19 11.22 14.87
N ALA A 117 -5.50 11.93 15.77
CA ALA A 117 -5.96 13.22 16.29
C ALA A 117 -6.13 14.27 15.17
N LEU A 118 -5.21 14.31 14.19
CA LEU A 118 -5.33 15.16 13.02
C LEU A 118 -6.64 14.86 12.25
N LEU A 119 -6.93 13.59 11.95
CA LEU A 119 -8.12 13.22 11.18
C LEU A 119 -9.43 13.38 11.96
N LEU A 120 -9.38 13.40 13.29
CA LEU A 120 -10.53 13.73 14.12
C LEU A 120 -10.80 15.25 14.17
N SER A 121 -9.74 16.07 14.19
CA SER A 121 -9.85 17.54 14.22
C SER A 121 -10.10 18.16 12.85
N ASP A 122 -9.65 17.50 11.78
CA ASP A 122 -9.80 17.92 10.38
C ASP A 122 -10.26 16.73 9.51
N PRO A 123 -11.55 16.33 9.61
CA PRO A 123 -12.07 15.11 9.01
C PRO A 123 -11.95 15.07 7.50
N VAL A 124 -11.74 13.88 6.96
CA VAL A 124 -11.72 13.59 5.52
C VAL A 124 -12.84 12.58 5.18
N PRO A 125 -13.33 12.54 3.93
CA PRO A 125 -14.45 11.66 3.56
C PRO A 125 -14.23 10.18 3.84
N VAL A 126 -12.99 9.68 3.65
CA VAL A 126 -12.64 8.27 3.85
C VAL A 126 -11.32 8.15 4.59
N VAL A 127 -11.28 7.32 5.62
CA VAL A 127 -10.04 6.90 6.28
C VAL A 127 -9.87 5.40 6.07
N SER A 128 -8.73 5.00 5.52
CA SER A 128 -8.40 3.58 5.36
C SER A 128 -7.22 3.17 6.24
N PHE A 129 -7.25 1.93 6.70
CA PHE A 129 -6.20 1.37 7.55
C PHE A 129 -5.54 0.16 6.91
N THR A 130 -4.23 0.03 7.15
CA THR A 130 -3.41 -1.09 6.70
C THR A 130 -2.53 -1.56 7.85
N PHE A 131 -2.18 -2.84 7.90
CA PHE A 131 -1.33 -3.55 8.87
C PHE A 131 -2.05 -4.02 10.13
N GLY A 132 -2.54 -3.12 10.98
CA GLY A 132 -3.34 -3.45 12.17
C GLY A 132 -4.82 -3.12 11.97
N ILE A 133 -5.63 -3.53 12.94
CA ILE A 133 -7.01 -3.09 13.10
C ILE A 133 -7.01 -2.06 14.23
N PRO A 134 -7.51 -0.83 14.00
CA PRO A 134 -7.66 0.15 15.06
C PRO A 134 -8.62 -0.34 16.14
N GLU A 135 -8.47 0.18 17.36
CA GLU A 135 -9.45 -0.02 18.39
C GLU A 135 -10.85 0.48 17.96
N ALA A 136 -11.89 -0.22 18.38
CA ALA A 136 -13.28 0.13 18.03
C ALA A 136 -13.65 1.57 18.42
N SER A 137 -13.04 2.12 19.47
CA SER A 137 -13.17 3.51 19.90
C SER A 137 -12.67 4.50 18.84
N VAL A 138 -11.54 4.22 18.21
CA VAL A 138 -10.97 5.03 17.12
C VAL A 138 -11.86 4.97 15.88
N VAL A 139 -12.31 3.77 15.49
CA VAL A 139 -13.23 3.57 14.38
C VAL A 139 -14.52 4.35 14.60
N SER A 140 -15.12 4.22 15.79
CA SER A 140 -16.35 4.92 16.19
C SER A 140 -16.18 6.44 16.17
N ALA A 141 -15.04 6.97 16.66
CA ALA A 141 -14.77 8.40 16.67
C ALA A 141 -14.63 8.98 15.24
N LEU A 142 -13.92 8.28 14.34
CA LEU A 142 -13.80 8.71 12.95
C LEU A 142 -15.13 8.69 12.21
N ARG A 143 -15.98 7.67 12.46
CA ARG A 143 -17.33 7.60 11.91
C ARG A 143 -18.21 8.74 12.44
N ALA A 144 -18.13 9.04 13.73
CA ALA A 144 -18.83 10.16 14.33
C ALA A 144 -18.38 11.52 13.78
N ALA A 145 -17.10 11.63 13.39
CA ALA A 145 -16.57 12.81 12.69
C ALA A 145 -16.98 12.89 11.20
N GLY A 146 -17.69 11.86 10.67
CA GLY A 146 -18.22 11.85 9.30
C GLY A 146 -17.36 11.12 8.28
N SER A 147 -16.30 10.42 8.71
CA SER A 147 -15.45 9.62 7.81
C SER A 147 -16.00 8.20 7.63
N LEU A 148 -15.99 7.69 6.40
CA LEU A 148 -16.12 6.25 6.16
C LEU A 148 -14.80 5.55 6.52
N VAL A 149 -14.88 4.43 7.20
CA VAL A 149 -13.71 3.64 7.62
C VAL A 149 -13.56 2.40 6.77
N VAL A 150 -12.42 2.26 6.10
CA VAL A 150 -12.07 1.12 5.24
C VAL A 150 -10.90 0.35 5.86
N GLN A 151 -11.04 -0.96 6.08
CA GLN A 151 -9.95 -1.80 6.59
C GLN A 151 -9.38 -2.68 5.48
N THR A 152 -8.04 -2.70 5.34
CA THR A 152 -7.37 -3.64 4.44
C THR A 152 -7.30 -5.02 5.10
N VAL A 153 -7.71 -6.05 4.35
CA VAL A 153 -7.73 -7.45 4.79
C VAL A 153 -7.17 -8.36 3.69
N THR A 154 -6.59 -9.49 4.10
CA THR A 154 -6.00 -10.49 3.19
C THR A 154 -6.61 -11.88 3.37
N SER A 155 -7.60 -12.02 4.25
CA SER A 155 -8.29 -13.29 4.52
C SER A 155 -9.70 -13.08 5.07
N ALA A 156 -10.52 -14.13 5.03
CA ALA A 156 -11.85 -14.13 5.63
C ALA A 156 -11.81 -13.96 7.18
N ALA A 157 -10.78 -14.46 7.84
CA ALA A 157 -10.61 -14.27 9.28
C ALA A 157 -10.33 -12.80 9.64
N GLU A 158 -9.46 -12.16 8.88
CA GLU A 158 -9.18 -10.72 9.02
C GLU A 158 -10.41 -9.87 8.71
N ALA A 159 -11.23 -10.30 7.74
CA ALA A 159 -12.48 -9.61 7.39
C ALA A 159 -13.50 -9.62 8.55
N ARG A 160 -13.63 -10.74 9.28
CA ARG A 160 -14.48 -10.81 10.48
C ARG A 160 -14.00 -9.87 11.57
N ALA A 161 -12.71 -9.89 11.86
CA ALA A 161 -12.12 -9.00 12.86
C ALA A 161 -12.30 -7.51 12.50
N ALA A 162 -12.17 -7.16 11.22
CA ALA A 162 -12.42 -5.80 10.73
C ALA A 162 -13.90 -5.40 10.87
N ALA A 163 -14.82 -6.32 10.56
CA ALA A 163 -16.26 -6.07 10.75
C ALA A 163 -16.63 -5.87 12.22
N GLU A 164 -16.06 -6.67 13.13
CA GLU A 164 -16.23 -6.55 14.58
C GLU A 164 -15.69 -5.22 15.12
N SER A 165 -14.63 -4.67 14.53
CA SER A 165 -14.12 -3.34 14.91
C SER A 165 -15.00 -2.19 14.43
N GLY A 166 -15.99 -2.44 13.55
CA GLY A 166 -16.94 -1.44 13.07
C GLY A 166 -16.56 -0.79 11.74
N ALA A 167 -15.66 -1.39 10.93
CA ALA A 167 -15.33 -0.91 9.60
C ALA A 167 -16.58 -0.83 8.70
N ASP A 168 -16.65 0.19 7.83
CA ASP A 168 -17.76 0.39 6.90
C ASP A 168 -17.58 -0.36 5.57
N ALA A 169 -16.33 -0.63 5.20
CA ALA A 169 -15.97 -1.37 3.99
C ALA A 169 -14.61 -2.05 4.15
N LEU A 170 -14.30 -3.01 3.28
CA LEU A 170 -13.03 -3.75 3.29
C LEU A 170 -12.26 -3.55 1.98
N ALA A 171 -10.97 -3.26 2.06
CA ALA A 171 -10.04 -3.39 0.95
C ALA A 171 -9.45 -4.81 0.96
N VAL A 172 -9.95 -5.67 0.06
CA VAL A 172 -9.55 -7.08 -0.04
C VAL A 172 -8.29 -7.18 -0.90
N GLN A 173 -7.14 -7.36 -0.25
CA GLN A 173 -5.85 -7.35 -0.91
C GLN A 173 -5.35 -8.78 -1.17
N ALA A 174 -5.32 -9.18 -2.44
CA ALA A 174 -4.69 -10.44 -2.85
C ALA A 174 -3.15 -10.32 -2.85
N SER A 175 -2.47 -11.46 -2.75
CA SER A 175 -1.00 -11.54 -2.76
C SER A 175 -0.37 -11.06 -4.07
N ALA A 176 -1.15 -10.88 -5.15
CA ALA A 176 -0.75 -10.28 -6.42
C ALA A 176 -0.50 -8.77 -6.34
N ALA A 177 -0.94 -8.11 -5.26
CA ALA A 177 -0.70 -6.69 -5.03
C ALA A 177 0.79 -6.38 -4.84
N GLY A 178 1.22 -5.21 -5.33
CA GLY A 178 2.57 -4.69 -5.09
C GLY A 178 2.71 -4.03 -3.72
N GLY A 179 3.94 -3.97 -3.22
CA GLY A 179 4.25 -3.43 -1.90
C GLY A 179 3.87 -4.37 -0.77
N HIS A 180 3.72 -3.80 0.42
CA HIS A 180 3.45 -4.56 1.63
C HIS A 180 2.10 -5.26 1.60
N SER A 181 2.09 -6.50 2.10
CA SER A 181 0.84 -7.17 2.45
C SER A 181 0.22 -6.48 3.67
N GLY A 182 -1.08 -6.21 3.56
CA GLY A 182 -1.90 -5.68 4.66
C GLY A 182 -2.25 -6.71 5.72
N THR A 183 -1.69 -7.93 5.65
CA THR A 183 -2.01 -9.02 6.58
C THR A 183 -1.83 -8.64 8.04
N LEU A 184 -2.71 -9.13 8.89
CA LEU A 184 -2.61 -9.00 10.34
C LEU A 184 -1.59 -9.97 10.97
N THR A 185 -1.12 -10.96 10.20
CA THR A 185 -0.14 -11.97 10.64
C THR A 185 1.15 -11.91 9.83
N PRO A 186 1.93 -10.81 9.91
CA PRO A 186 3.09 -10.57 9.04
C PRO A 186 4.27 -11.52 9.28
N GLN A 187 4.24 -12.32 10.34
CA GLN A 187 5.20 -13.41 10.59
C GLN A 187 5.08 -14.50 9.51
N HIS A 188 3.91 -14.63 8.90
CA HIS A 188 3.64 -15.58 7.83
C HIS A 188 3.62 -14.89 6.46
N THR A 189 4.06 -15.59 5.42
CA THR A 189 3.86 -15.12 4.04
C THR A 189 2.41 -15.41 3.65
N PRO A 190 1.64 -14.42 3.20
CA PRO A 190 0.27 -14.63 2.77
C PRO A 190 0.17 -15.68 1.66
N ALA A 191 -0.85 -16.52 1.74
CA ALA A 191 -1.11 -17.53 0.72
C ALA A 191 -1.38 -16.87 -0.65
N ALA A 192 -0.97 -17.54 -1.72
CA ALA A 192 -1.21 -17.08 -3.08
C ALA A 192 -2.63 -17.49 -3.54
N VAL A 193 -3.66 -16.91 -2.89
CA VAL A 193 -5.05 -17.11 -3.27
C VAL A 193 -5.40 -16.17 -4.43
N PRO A 194 -6.01 -16.67 -5.54
CA PRO A 194 -6.55 -15.81 -6.59
C PRO A 194 -7.53 -14.78 -6.03
N LEU A 195 -7.55 -13.57 -6.61
CA LEU A 195 -8.37 -12.47 -6.08
C LEU A 195 -9.86 -12.82 -6.06
N GLU A 196 -10.35 -13.48 -7.09
CA GLU A 196 -11.76 -13.86 -7.21
C GLU A 196 -12.19 -14.87 -6.13
N ASP A 197 -11.31 -15.83 -5.82
CA ASP A 197 -11.53 -16.82 -4.74
C ASP A 197 -11.50 -16.12 -3.36
N LEU A 198 -10.54 -15.20 -3.17
CA LEU A 198 -10.45 -14.42 -1.94
C LEU A 198 -11.69 -13.53 -1.72
N LEU A 199 -12.19 -12.90 -2.77
CA LEU A 199 -13.45 -12.13 -2.73
C LEU A 199 -14.62 -13.02 -2.33
N GLY A 200 -14.75 -14.22 -2.92
CA GLY A 200 -15.78 -15.19 -2.54
C GLY A 200 -15.69 -15.60 -1.07
N GLN A 201 -14.48 -15.87 -0.57
CA GLN A 201 -14.26 -16.24 0.84
C GLN A 201 -14.62 -15.08 1.80
N VAL A 202 -14.24 -13.85 1.47
CA VAL A 202 -14.55 -12.66 2.29
C VAL A 202 -16.04 -12.34 2.23
N ARG A 203 -16.66 -12.39 1.07
CA ARG A 203 -18.11 -12.16 0.90
C ARG A 203 -18.95 -13.16 1.69
N ALA A 204 -18.53 -14.41 1.75
CA ALA A 204 -19.19 -15.44 2.58
C ALA A 204 -19.00 -15.21 4.10
N ALA A 205 -17.97 -14.48 4.49
CA ALA A 205 -17.65 -14.21 5.89
C ALA A 205 -18.36 -12.99 6.48
N VAL A 206 -18.57 -11.93 5.67
CA VAL A 206 -19.11 -10.63 6.14
C VAL A 206 -19.97 -9.96 5.05
N PRO A 207 -21.01 -9.19 5.43
CA PRO A 207 -21.90 -8.51 4.49
C PRO A 207 -21.40 -7.08 4.09
N LEU A 208 -20.14 -6.73 4.39
CA LEU A 208 -19.60 -5.41 4.12
C LEU A 208 -19.29 -5.20 2.62
N PRO A 209 -19.31 -3.95 2.13
CA PRO A 209 -18.80 -3.59 0.81
C PRO A 209 -17.34 -3.97 0.65
N LEU A 210 -16.96 -4.47 -0.55
CA LEU A 210 -15.62 -4.96 -0.85
C LEU A 210 -14.96 -4.13 -1.95
N VAL A 211 -13.75 -3.64 -1.67
CA VAL A 211 -12.86 -3.01 -2.64
C VAL A 211 -11.76 -4.02 -3.00
N ALA A 212 -11.78 -4.55 -4.21
CA ALA A 212 -10.80 -5.55 -4.65
C ALA A 212 -9.44 -4.91 -4.96
N ALA A 213 -8.34 -5.49 -4.51
CA ALA A 213 -6.99 -5.02 -4.78
C ALA A 213 -6.01 -6.18 -5.07
N GLY A 214 -5.11 -5.95 -6.03
CA GLY A 214 -4.05 -6.91 -6.38
C GLY A 214 -4.20 -7.56 -7.75
N GLY A 215 -3.22 -7.34 -8.62
CA GLY A 215 -3.20 -7.89 -9.97
C GLY A 215 -4.09 -7.19 -11.00
N LEU A 216 -4.82 -6.17 -10.60
CA LEU A 216 -5.78 -5.44 -11.44
C LEU A 216 -5.06 -4.44 -12.34
N ALA A 217 -4.80 -4.83 -13.59
CA ALA A 217 -3.98 -4.06 -14.51
C ALA A 217 -4.60 -3.89 -15.90
N THR A 218 -5.75 -4.52 -16.17
CA THR A 218 -6.46 -4.46 -17.45
C THR A 218 -7.95 -4.26 -17.23
N PRO A 219 -8.69 -3.72 -18.22
CA PRO A 219 -10.16 -3.61 -18.14
C PRO A 219 -10.84 -4.96 -17.85
N ALA A 220 -10.35 -6.04 -18.46
CA ALA A 220 -10.89 -7.38 -18.25
C ALA A 220 -10.72 -7.87 -16.80
N ALA A 221 -9.55 -7.61 -16.16
CA ALA A 221 -9.31 -7.95 -14.77
C ALA A 221 -10.20 -7.13 -13.82
N VAL A 222 -10.40 -5.84 -14.10
CA VAL A 222 -11.31 -4.97 -13.35
C VAL A 222 -12.76 -5.49 -13.43
N ALA A 223 -13.25 -5.74 -14.64
CA ALA A 223 -14.59 -6.30 -14.85
C ALA A 223 -14.73 -7.69 -14.20
N GLY A 224 -13.68 -8.53 -14.22
CA GLY A 224 -13.66 -9.83 -13.54
C GLY A 224 -13.87 -9.70 -12.04
N ALA A 225 -13.12 -8.81 -11.37
CA ALA A 225 -13.25 -8.57 -9.94
C ALA A 225 -14.65 -8.05 -9.53
N LEU A 226 -15.23 -7.13 -10.33
CA LEU A 226 -16.59 -6.64 -10.09
C LEU A 226 -17.61 -7.75 -10.25
N ARG A 227 -17.50 -8.60 -11.30
CA ARG A 227 -18.37 -9.77 -11.46
C ARG A 227 -18.21 -10.81 -10.35
N ALA A 228 -17.01 -10.91 -9.75
CA ALA A 228 -16.76 -11.76 -8.59
C ALA A 228 -17.32 -11.20 -7.28
N GLY A 229 -18.01 -10.06 -7.33
CA GLY A 229 -18.72 -9.48 -6.20
C GLY A 229 -18.00 -8.36 -5.48
N ALA A 230 -16.95 -7.77 -6.05
CA ALA A 230 -16.42 -6.52 -5.55
C ALA A 230 -17.34 -5.35 -5.87
N ASP A 231 -17.49 -4.41 -4.94
CA ASP A 231 -18.26 -3.17 -5.13
C ASP A 231 -17.42 -2.08 -5.82
N ALA A 232 -16.10 -2.17 -5.67
CA ALA A 232 -15.11 -1.33 -6.32
C ALA A 232 -13.78 -2.06 -6.46
N VAL A 233 -12.84 -1.49 -7.22
CA VAL A 233 -11.48 -1.99 -7.37
C VAL A 233 -10.48 -0.89 -6.99
N MET A 234 -9.30 -1.30 -6.49
CA MET A 234 -8.21 -0.39 -6.13
C MET A 234 -6.94 -0.80 -6.87
N VAL A 235 -6.38 0.13 -7.64
CA VAL A 235 -5.21 -0.10 -8.48
C VAL A 235 -4.02 0.74 -8.03
N GLY A 236 -2.83 0.17 -7.99
CA GLY A 236 -1.60 0.88 -7.58
C GLY A 236 -0.53 0.83 -8.66
N THR A 237 0.04 -0.34 -8.90
CA THR A 237 1.24 -0.53 -9.75
C THR A 237 1.10 0.07 -11.15
N VAL A 238 -0.06 -0.02 -11.75
CA VAL A 238 -0.33 0.55 -13.10
C VAL A 238 -0.23 2.07 -13.12
N LEU A 239 -0.36 2.73 -11.97
CA LEU A 239 -0.25 4.19 -11.81
C LEU A 239 1.18 4.65 -11.49
N MET A 240 2.11 3.73 -11.21
CA MET A 240 3.46 4.12 -10.75
C MET A 240 4.31 4.81 -11.82
N ARG A 241 3.95 4.66 -13.09
CA ARG A 241 4.58 5.37 -14.20
C ARG A 241 3.73 6.53 -14.73
N ALA A 242 2.57 6.81 -14.13
CA ALA A 242 1.74 7.95 -14.51
C ALA A 242 2.50 9.28 -14.36
N ASP A 243 2.08 10.29 -15.14
CA ASP A 243 2.73 11.61 -15.17
C ASP A 243 2.70 12.28 -13.78
N GLU A 244 1.61 12.07 -13.02
CA GLU A 244 1.41 12.61 -11.68
C GLU A 244 2.07 11.80 -10.57
N ALA A 245 2.63 10.61 -10.87
CA ALA A 245 3.25 9.76 -9.87
C ALA A 245 4.64 10.25 -9.46
N GLY A 246 4.89 10.28 -8.14
CA GLY A 246 6.19 10.62 -7.56
C GLY A 246 7.16 9.43 -7.45
N THR A 247 7.00 8.41 -8.27
CA THR A 247 7.88 7.24 -8.31
C THR A 247 9.28 7.66 -8.72
N SER A 248 10.30 7.23 -7.98
CA SER A 248 11.70 7.59 -8.27
C SER A 248 12.14 7.13 -9.66
N THR A 249 13.05 7.89 -10.29
CA THR A 249 13.56 7.60 -11.63
C THR A 249 14.05 6.16 -11.80
N PRO A 250 14.89 5.59 -10.90
CA PRO A 250 15.32 4.20 -11.05
C PRO A 250 14.19 3.19 -10.93
N HIS A 251 13.16 3.47 -10.13
CA HIS A 251 12.00 2.58 -10.02
C HIS A 251 11.11 2.66 -11.27
N ARG A 252 10.89 3.87 -11.82
CA ARG A 252 10.18 4.04 -13.12
C ARG A 252 10.89 3.30 -14.25
N ALA A 253 12.23 3.41 -14.30
CA ALA A 253 13.05 2.70 -15.29
C ALA A 253 12.96 1.17 -15.13
N ALA A 254 13.01 0.66 -13.90
CA ALA A 254 12.85 -0.77 -13.61
C ALA A 254 11.46 -1.31 -14.02
N LEU A 255 10.40 -0.53 -13.84
CA LEU A 255 9.06 -0.89 -14.30
C LEU A 255 8.91 -0.87 -15.81
N ALA A 256 9.73 -0.08 -16.50
CA ALA A 256 9.76 0.02 -17.96
C ALA A 256 10.60 -1.09 -18.62
N ASP A 257 11.51 -1.71 -17.87
CA ASP A 257 12.45 -2.69 -18.39
C ASP A 257 11.73 -4.02 -18.75
N PRO A 258 11.68 -4.39 -20.05
CA PRO A 258 11.03 -5.63 -20.49
C PRO A 258 11.74 -6.90 -19.97
N ALA A 259 13.01 -6.80 -19.57
CA ALA A 259 13.76 -7.93 -19.02
C ALA A 259 13.31 -8.28 -17.59
N ARG A 260 12.72 -7.34 -16.85
CA ARG A 260 12.19 -7.57 -15.49
C ARG A 260 10.81 -8.21 -15.55
N THR A 261 10.78 -9.53 -15.66
CA THR A 261 9.54 -10.30 -15.89
C THR A 261 8.91 -10.86 -14.64
N ALA A 262 9.66 -10.95 -13.54
CA ALA A 262 9.24 -11.66 -12.33
C ALA A 262 9.11 -10.72 -11.11
N THR A 263 8.12 -11.02 -10.30
CA THR A 263 7.98 -10.43 -8.95
C THR A 263 8.23 -11.48 -7.88
N VAL A 264 8.63 -11.05 -6.71
CA VAL A 264 8.86 -11.90 -5.53
C VAL A 264 8.21 -11.27 -4.30
N VAL A 265 7.70 -12.09 -3.38
CA VAL A 265 7.32 -11.62 -2.04
C VAL A 265 8.53 -11.79 -1.13
N THR A 266 8.95 -10.70 -0.49
CA THR A 266 10.17 -10.65 0.32
C THR A 266 9.97 -9.86 1.60
N ARG A 267 10.77 -10.17 2.63
CA ARG A 267 10.96 -9.35 3.85
C ARG A 267 12.28 -8.57 3.83
N ALA A 268 13.10 -8.76 2.80
CA ALA A 268 14.49 -8.28 2.76
C ALA A 268 14.63 -6.79 3.06
N PHE A 269 13.70 -5.95 2.61
CA PHE A 269 13.80 -4.50 2.82
C PHE A 269 13.18 -4.00 4.12
N THR A 270 12.15 -4.66 4.64
CA THR A 270 11.35 -4.05 5.71
C THR A 270 11.01 -4.98 6.86
N GLY A 271 11.28 -6.28 6.72
CA GLY A 271 10.88 -7.27 7.73
C GLY A 271 9.39 -7.66 7.68
N ARG A 272 8.61 -7.08 6.75
CA ARG A 272 7.21 -7.41 6.50
C ARG A 272 7.05 -7.96 5.07
N PRO A 273 6.21 -8.97 4.84
CA PRO A 273 6.00 -9.48 3.48
C PRO A 273 5.57 -8.37 2.53
N ALA A 274 6.29 -8.21 1.43
CA ALA A 274 6.01 -7.21 0.41
C ALA A 274 6.38 -7.74 -0.97
N ARG A 275 5.58 -7.43 -2.00
CA ARG A 275 5.85 -7.85 -3.38
C ARG A 275 6.61 -6.77 -4.13
N ALA A 276 7.72 -7.18 -4.77
CA ALA A 276 8.59 -6.33 -5.57
C ALA A 276 8.94 -7.00 -6.91
N LEU A 277 9.42 -6.24 -7.88
CA LEU A 277 10.24 -6.78 -8.97
C LEU A 277 11.47 -7.44 -8.36
N ARG A 278 11.89 -8.57 -8.92
CA ARG A 278 13.13 -9.23 -8.52
C ARG A 278 14.33 -8.36 -8.86
N ASN A 279 15.28 -8.32 -7.95
CA ASN A 279 16.59 -7.71 -8.13
C ASN A 279 17.63 -8.49 -7.29
N GLU A 280 18.91 -8.14 -7.44
CA GLU A 280 19.99 -8.83 -6.73
C GLU A 280 19.80 -8.85 -5.22
N PHE A 281 19.31 -7.75 -4.62
CA PHE A 281 19.09 -7.68 -3.18
C PHE A 281 17.99 -8.66 -2.73
N THR A 282 16.89 -8.75 -3.45
CA THR A 282 15.83 -9.73 -3.13
C THR A 282 16.32 -11.16 -3.29
N ASP A 283 17.10 -11.44 -4.32
CA ASP A 283 17.61 -12.80 -4.58
C ASP A 283 18.58 -13.26 -3.51
N ARG A 284 19.45 -12.37 -3.03
CA ARG A 284 20.43 -12.70 -1.98
C ARG A 284 19.82 -12.75 -0.58
N HIS A 285 18.84 -11.91 -0.27
CA HIS A 285 18.47 -11.66 1.13
C HIS A 285 17.07 -12.11 1.53
N THR A 286 16.19 -12.52 0.59
CA THR A 286 14.83 -12.96 0.95
C THR A 286 14.84 -14.12 1.95
N GLY A 287 15.73 -15.09 1.78
CA GLY A 287 15.83 -16.26 2.67
C GLY A 287 16.42 -15.95 4.05
N ALA A 288 17.22 -14.89 4.18
CA ALA A 288 17.91 -14.53 5.42
C ALA A 288 17.14 -13.48 6.25
N ALA A 289 16.18 -12.79 5.64
CA ALA A 289 15.47 -11.68 6.27
C ALA A 289 14.49 -12.15 7.34
N PRO A 290 14.65 -11.74 8.61
CA PRO A 290 13.69 -12.05 9.66
C PRO A 290 12.39 -11.25 9.50
N ALA A 291 11.35 -11.68 10.20
CA ALA A 291 10.23 -10.79 10.50
C ALA A 291 10.72 -9.73 11.50
N GLY A 292 10.33 -8.47 11.30
CA GLY A 292 10.84 -7.39 12.16
C GLY A 292 10.55 -6.00 11.57
N TYR A 293 9.26 -5.67 11.44
CA TYR A 293 8.81 -4.34 11.02
C TYR A 293 8.38 -3.52 12.24
N PRO A 294 8.80 -2.27 12.36
CA PRO A 294 9.52 -1.43 11.38
C PRO A 294 11.06 -1.48 11.45
N ALA A 295 11.65 -2.22 12.39
CA ALA A 295 13.11 -2.20 12.60
C ALA A 295 13.93 -2.43 11.32
N LEU A 296 13.57 -3.42 10.49
CA LEU A 296 14.28 -3.67 9.23
C LEU A 296 14.03 -2.57 8.19
N HIS A 297 12.86 -1.91 8.22
CA HIS A 297 12.60 -0.75 7.38
C HIS A 297 13.61 0.37 7.66
N HIS A 298 13.88 0.63 8.93
CA HIS A 298 14.86 1.63 9.36
C HIS A 298 16.29 1.18 9.04
N LEU A 299 16.64 -0.07 9.28
CA LEU A 299 17.96 -0.63 8.98
C LEU A 299 18.35 -0.45 7.51
N THR A 300 17.44 -0.79 6.59
CA THR A 300 17.73 -0.73 5.14
C THR A 300 17.44 0.65 4.53
N GLY A 301 16.76 1.52 5.23
CA GLY A 301 16.34 2.83 4.77
C GLY A 301 17.47 3.70 4.20
N PRO A 302 18.60 3.90 4.93
CA PRO A 302 19.73 4.68 4.43
C PRO A 302 20.31 4.12 3.13
N MET A 303 20.55 2.81 3.05
CA MET A 303 21.04 2.13 1.85
C MET A 303 20.10 2.34 0.65
N ARG A 304 18.79 2.13 0.84
CA ARG A 304 17.79 2.29 -0.22
C ARG A 304 17.74 3.73 -0.77
N ARG A 305 17.88 4.73 0.10
CA ARG A 305 17.93 6.14 -0.32
C ARG A 305 19.20 6.45 -1.10
N ALA A 306 20.35 6.00 -0.63
CA ALA A 306 21.62 6.20 -1.31
C ALA A 306 21.67 5.48 -2.67
N ALA A 307 21.18 4.23 -2.73
CA ALA A 307 21.04 3.47 -3.96
C ALA A 307 20.11 4.17 -4.96
N ALA A 308 18.96 4.68 -4.51
CA ALA A 308 18.05 5.41 -5.38
C ALA A 308 18.68 6.70 -5.95
N ALA A 309 19.43 7.45 -5.13
CA ALA A 309 20.15 8.64 -5.56
C ALA A 309 21.25 8.31 -6.58
N ALA A 310 21.89 7.13 -6.46
CA ALA A 310 22.90 6.63 -7.39
C ALA A 310 22.31 5.95 -8.64
N GLY A 311 20.99 5.79 -8.73
CA GLY A 311 20.34 5.07 -9.83
C GLY A 311 20.47 3.54 -9.77
N ASP A 312 20.94 2.99 -8.63
CA ASP A 312 21.12 1.54 -8.44
C ASP A 312 19.79 0.85 -8.20
N GLN A 313 19.25 0.22 -9.24
CA GLN A 313 18.00 -0.53 -9.18
C GLN A 313 18.13 -1.85 -8.41
N GLU A 314 19.35 -2.36 -8.22
CA GLU A 314 19.57 -3.65 -7.61
C GLU A 314 19.48 -3.61 -6.06
N ARG A 315 19.54 -2.42 -5.46
CA ARG A 315 19.52 -2.23 -4.00
C ARG A 315 18.37 -1.35 -3.50
N ILE A 316 17.38 -1.06 -4.35
CA ILE A 316 16.14 -0.39 -3.95
C ILE A 316 14.96 -1.37 -3.92
N HIS A 317 13.96 -1.05 -3.11
CA HIS A 317 12.72 -1.80 -3.01
C HIS A 317 11.80 -1.47 -4.20
N LEU A 318 11.86 -2.26 -5.23
CA LEU A 318 11.08 -2.08 -6.46
C LEU A 318 9.64 -2.62 -6.27
N TRP A 319 8.85 -2.01 -5.37
CA TRP A 319 7.49 -2.47 -5.11
C TRP A 319 6.65 -2.50 -6.36
N ALA A 320 6.12 -3.67 -6.70
CA ALA A 320 5.29 -3.87 -7.89
C ALA A 320 4.46 -5.14 -7.77
N GLY A 321 3.21 -5.06 -8.18
CA GLY A 321 2.31 -6.21 -8.32
C GLY A 321 2.57 -7.01 -9.59
N THR A 322 1.86 -8.12 -9.73
CA THR A 322 2.01 -9.03 -10.89
C THR A 322 1.63 -8.39 -12.23
N GLY A 323 0.80 -7.33 -12.19
CA GLY A 323 0.40 -6.56 -13.40
C GLY A 323 1.36 -5.43 -13.80
N HIS A 324 2.60 -5.39 -13.29
CA HIS A 324 3.55 -4.28 -13.49
C HIS A 324 3.84 -3.94 -14.96
N ARG A 325 3.78 -4.91 -15.86
CA ARG A 325 4.02 -4.70 -17.30
C ARG A 325 2.98 -3.81 -17.99
N HIS A 326 1.83 -3.58 -17.34
CA HIS A 326 0.79 -2.67 -17.81
C HIS A 326 0.94 -1.24 -17.29
N ALA A 327 1.99 -0.94 -16.52
CA ALA A 327 2.29 0.41 -16.08
C ALA A 327 2.81 1.23 -17.27
N THR A 328 2.05 2.21 -17.70
CA THR A 328 2.34 3.07 -18.85
C THR A 328 2.67 4.49 -18.43
N GLU A 329 3.40 5.22 -19.30
CA GLU A 329 3.75 6.62 -19.09
C GLU A 329 2.76 7.50 -19.81
N GLU A 330 1.74 7.92 -19.07
CA GLU A 330 0.62 8.73 -19.53
C GLU A 330 -0.12 9.32 -18.32
N PRO A 331 -1.04 10.32 -18.50
CA PRO A 331 -1.83 10.86 -17.41
C PRO A 331 -2.62 9.76 -16.66
N ALA A 332 -2.61 9.82 -15.33
CA ALA A 332 -3.32 8.86 -14.47
C ALA A 332 -4.81 8.77 -14.77
N GLU A 333 -5.42 9.91 -15.10
CA GLU A 333 -6.83 9.97 -15.52
C GLU A 333 -7.11 9.08 -16.74
N ARG A 334 -6.19 9.06 -17.75
CA ARG A 334 -6.33 8.19 -18.91
C ARG A 334 -6.21 6.71 -18.55
N ILE A 335 -5.26 6.36 -17.68
CA ILE A 335 -5.09 4.99 -17.19
C ILE A 335 -6.38 4.51 -16.50
N LEU A 336 -6.92 5.31 -15.57
CA LEU A 336 -8.10 4.96 -14.79
C LEU A 336 -9.35 4.85 -15.66
N ARG A 337 -9.57 5.78 -16.58
CA ARG A 337 -10.69 5.70 -17.54
C ARG A 337 -10.58 4.49 -18.45
N ARG A 338 -9.38 4.13 -18.91
CA ARG A 338 -9.16 2.91 -19.69
C ARG A 338 -9.49 1.66 -18.86
N LEU A 339 -9.09 1.59 -17.60
CA LEU A 339 -9.43 0.48 -16.71
C LEU A 339 -10.93 0.36 -16.47
N ALA A 340 -11.65 1.48 -16.41
CA ALA A 340 -13.10 1.53 -16.26
C ALA A 340 -13.86 1.21 -17.55
N SER A 341 -13.24 1.16 -18.71
CA SER A 341 -13.94 0.95 -20.00
C SER A 341 -14.52 -0.46 -20.19
N GLY A 342 -14.24 -1.38 -19.28
CA GLY A 342 -14.78 -2.75 -19.28
C GLY A 342 -15.99 -2.96 -18.36
N ILE A 343 -16.53 -1.89 -17.76
CA ILE A 343 -17.61 -1.94 -16.76
C ILE A 343 -18.94 -1.57 -17.39
#